data_a65b0a625d43e5f7fd126c63d20975e2
#
_entry.id   a65b0a625d43e5f7fd126c63d20975e2
#
_cell.length_a   1.000
_cell.length_b   1.000
_cell.length_c   1.000
_cell.angle_alpha   90.00
_cell.angle_beta   90.00
_cell.angle_gamma   90.00
#
_symmetry.space_group_name_H-M   'P 1'
#
loop_
_entity.id
_entity.type
_entity.pdbx_description
1 polymer ?
#
loop_
_entity_poly.entity_id
_entity_poly.type
_entity_poly.pdbx_seq_one_letter_code
_entity_poly.pdbx_strand_id
1 'polypeptide(L)'
;KIDFSRYNYFHALYSASSEKSNESKNIVNSGLKLYPRNLLLNQLKIDLNNNKNINAFDCKKEQHVIAEILYITANALSSQSIFFSSNFYLNLAKFLNEDFHSFDILLAENFYKINNFKKAKTIYKNLSKKGEAFKWYSTKQLAKIFIQEEKKDKAIKLTSDAYKDLNIKEIYETFDFAEFLKNNEKFEKSIVYYTSVLNFIDKDHPLYSEVTDGRGVAYERIGEWDKAEKDLLASLNADPNQAYVINY
;
A
#
# COMPACT_ATOMS: atom_id res chain seq x y z
N LYS A 1 11.47 15.08 -5.67
CA LYS A 1 12.41 13.97 -5.48
C LYS A 1 12.01 12.86 -6.44
N ILE A 2 12.96 12.34 -7.23
CA ILE A 2 12.68 11.24 -8.18
C ILE A 2 12.52 9.95 -7.38
N ASP A 3 11.44 9.21 -7.66
CA ASP A 3 11.20 7.89 -7.04
C ASP A 3 11.98 6.80 -7.80
N PHE A 4 12.99 6.24 -7.16
CA PHE A 4 13.80 5.14 -7.67
C PHE A 4 13.35 3.76 -7.15
N SER A 5 12.21 3.66 -6.49
CA SER A 5 11.76 2.40 -5.87
C SER A 5 11.61 1.26 -6.88
N ARG A 6 11.16 1.56 -8.11
CA ARG A 6 11.06 0.58 -9.18
C ARG A 6 12.43 0.10 -9.66
N TYR A 7 13.41 0.99 -9.78
CA TYR A 7 14.79 0.62 -10.08
C TYR A 7 15.38 -0.27 -8.97
N ASN A 8 15.19 0.08 -7.72
CA ASN A 8 15.63 -0.73 -6.58
C ASN A 8 15.00 -2.12 -6.61
N TYR A 9 13.74 -2.24 -7.01
CA TYR A 9 13.08 -3.53 -7.16
C TYR A 9 13.74 -4.41 -8.23
N PHE A 10 13.99 -3.89 -9.42
CA PHE A 10 14.67 -4.66 -10.48
C PHE A 10 16.11 -5.02 -10.13
N HIS A 11 16.85 -4.10 -9.49
CA HIS A 11 18.20 -4.37 -9.03
C HIS A 11 18.22 -5.48 -7.97
N ALA A 12 17.30 -5.46 -7.02
CA ALA A 12 17.18 -6.50 -6.02
C ALA A 12 16.83 -7.86 -6.64
N LEU A 13 15.93 -7.91 -7.64
CA LEU A 13 15.62 -9.15 -8.36
C LEU A 13 16.84 -9.71 -9.09
N TYR A 14 17.60 -8.86 -9.79
CA TYR A 14 18.82 -9.28 -10.47
C TYR A 14 19.86 -9.84 -9.48
N SER A 15 20.09 -9.16 -8.35
CA SER A 15 21.00 -9.66 -7.31
C SER A 15 20.53 -10.99 -6.72
N ALA A 16 19.22 -11.17 -6.52
CA ALA A 16 18.65 -12.44 -6.03
C ALA A 16 18.88 -13.58 -7.03
N SER A 17 18.67 -13.33 -8.33
CA SER A 17 18.88 -14.34 -9.38
C SER A 17 20.35 -14.70 -9.61
N SER A 18 21.28 -13.86 -9.14
CA SER A 18 22.74 -14.05 -9.25
C SER A 18 23.36 -14.64 -7.98
N GLU A 19 22.57 -15.33 -7.16
CA GLU A 19 22.97 -15.94 -5.87
C GLU A 19 23.50 -14.95 -4.81
N LYS A 20 23.28 -13.64 -5.02
CA LYS A 20 23.66 -12.57 -4.10
C LYS A 20 22.53 -12.18 -3.15
N SER A 21 21.99 -13.17 -2.43
CA SER A 21 20.80 -12.99 -1.56
C SER A 21 20.97 -11.87 -0.52
N ASN A 22 22.14 -11.73 0.09
CA ASN A 22 22.40 -10.67 1.09
C ASN A 22 22.40 -9.27 0.45
N GLU A 23 22.98 -9.14 -0.75
CA GLU A 23 22.94 -7.87 -1.50
C GLU A 23 21.52 -7.48 -1.86
N SER A 24 20.72 -8.43 -2.36
CA SER A 24 19.31 -8.23 -2.65
C SER A 24 18.52 -7.74 -1.42
N LYS A 25 18.70 -8.39 -0.26
CA LYS A 25 18.06 -7.96 1.01
C LYS A 25 18.46 -6.54 1.41
N ASN A 26 19.75 -6.18 1.25
CA ASN A 26 20.23 -4.83 1.57
C ASN A 26 19.61 -3.77 0.65
N ILE A 27 19.49 -4.04 -0.65
CA ILE A 27 18.84 -3.14 -1.61
C ILE A 27 17.37 -2.93 -1.24
N VAL A 28 16.64 -4.02 -0.95
CA VAL A 28 15.23 -3.95 -0.53
C VAL A 28 15.08 -3.13 0.75
N ASN A 29 15.88 -3.40 1.77
CA ASN A 29 15.80 -2.68 3.04
C ASN A 29 16.13 -1.19 2.88
N SER A 30 17.13 -0.84 2.06
CA SER A 30 17.46 0.54 1.76
C SER A 30 16.35 1.25 0.98
N GLY A 31 15.73 0.55 0.02
CA GLY A 31 14.56 1.06 -0.70
C GLY A 31 13.36 1.30 0.21
N LEU A 32 13.09 0.40 1.14
CA LEU A 32 11.97 0.52 2.09
C LEU A 32 12.18 1.61 3.15
N LYS A 33 13.43 1.97 3.49
CA LYS A 33 13.70 3.16 4.32
C LYS A 33 13.24 4.46 3.66
N LEU A 34 13.32 4.54 2.32
CA LEU A 34 12.90 5.72 1.56
C LEU A 34 11.43 5.65 1.12
N TYR A 35 10.95 4.44 0.84
CA TYR A 35 9.61 4.16 0.30
C TYR A 35 8.93 3.01 1.08
N PRO A 36 8.63 3.21 2.37
CA PRO A 36 8.18 2.13 3.26
C PRO A 36 6.85 1.48 2.82
N ARG A 37 6.04 2.21 2.06
CA ARG A 37 4.75 1.72 1.52
C ARG A 37 4.87 1.13 0.09
N ASN A 38 6.09 0.97 -0.45
CA ASN A 38 6.23 0.40 -1.79
C ASN A 38 5.81 -1.07 -1.80
N LEU A 39 4.73 -1.37 -2.50
CA LEU A 39 4.09 -2.67 -2.51
C LEU A 39 5.00 -3.79 -3.04
N LEU A 40 5.74 -3.51 -4.12
CA LEU A 40 6.63 -4.51 -4.73
C LEU A 40 7.82 -4.83 -3.83
N LEU A 41 8.44 -3.81 -3.21
CA LEU A 41 9.55 -4.01 -2.29
C LEU A 41 9.11 -4.74 -1.02
N ASN A 42 7.93 -4.43 -0.48
CA ASN A 42 7.39 -5.15 0.67
C ASN A 42 7.13 -6.62 0.34
N GLN A 43 6.51 -6.92 -0.81
CA GLN A 43 6.33 -8.31 -1.22
C GLN A 43 7.66 -9.02 -1.44
N LEU A 44 8.62 -8.36 -2.08
CA LEU A 44 9.95 -8.92 -2.32
C LEU A 44 10.70 -9.22 -1.01
N LYS A 45 10.60 -8.33 0.00
CA LYS A 45 11.13 -8.57 1.36
C LYS A 45 10.59 -9.88 1.95
N ILE A 46 9.27 -10.07 1.86
CA ILE A 46 8.61 -11.28 2.36
C ILE A 46 9.10 -12.52 1.61
N ASP A 47 9.15 -12.47 0.29
CA ASP A 47 9.54 -13.60 -0.55
C ASP A 47 11.02 -13.99 -0.34
N LEU A 48 11.93 -13.01 -0.22
CA LEU A 48 13.35 -13.24 0.11
C LEU A 48 13.55 -13.85 1.50
N ASN A 49 12.76 -13.43 2.49
CA ASN A 49 12.83 -13.99 3.84
C ASN A 49 12.30 -15.42 3.91
N ASN A 50 11.35 -15.77 3.05
CA ASN A 50 10.78 -17.10 2.93
C ASN A 50 11.54 -18.01 1.93
N ASN A 51 12.68 -17.53 1.38
CA ASN A 51 13.48 -18.23 0.37
C ASN A 51 12.67 -18.72 -0.84
N LYS A 52 11.68 -17.93 -1.25
CA LYS A 52 10.88 -18.24 -2.43
C LYS A 52 11.68 -18.00 -3.71
N ASN A 53 11.44 -18.83 -4.72
CA ASN A 53 11.91 -18.57 -6.07
C ASN A 53 11.08 -17.43 -6.68
N ILE A 54 11.76 -16.37 -7.14
CA ILE A 54 11.11 -15.14 -7.62
C ILE A 54 11.41 -14.99 -9.10
N ASN A 55 10.39 -15.21 -9.94
CA ASN A 55 10.49 -15.13 -11.40
C ASN A 55 9.76 -13.92 -11.99
N ALA A 56 9.49 -12.89 -11.19
CA ALA A 56 8.66 -11.77 -11.60
C ALA A 56 9.22 -10.97 -12.79
N PHE A 57 10.56 -10.86 -12.90
CA PHE A 57 11.21 -10.17 -14.00
C PHE A 57 12.63 -10.70 -14.23
N ASP A 58 12.98 -10.89 -15.49
CA ASP A 58 14.34 -11.25 -15.93
C ASP A 58 14.73 -10.35 -17.11
N CYS A 59 15.75 -9.53 -16.93
CA CYS A 59 16.24 -8.59 -17.95
C CYS A 59 16.90 -9.27 -19.16
N LYS A 60 17.18 -10.58 -19.09
CA LYS A 60 17.68 -11.39 -20.20
C LYS A 60 16.57 -11.90 -21.12
N LYS A 61 15.31 -11.81 -20.69
CA LYS A 61 14.15 -12.18 -21.48
C LYS A 61 13.60 -10.95 -22.20
N GLU A 62 13.70 -10.92 -23.51
CA GLU A 62 13.23 -9.80 -24.34
C GLU A 62 11.75 -9.47 -24.08
N GLN A 63 10.90 -10.50 -23.91
CA GLN A 63 9.48 -10.33 -23.61
C GLN A 63 9.26 -9.55 -22.31
N HIS A 64 10.06 -9.79 -21.26
CA HIS A 64 9.93 -9.06 -20.00
C HIS A 64 10.35 -7.59 -20.13
N VAL A 65 11.39 -7.33 -20.96
CA VAL A 65 11.83 -5.94 -21.23
C VAL A 65 10.77 -5.19 -22.05
N ILE A 66 10.21 -5.83 -23.08
CA ILE A 66 9.13 -5.23 -23.89
C ILE A 66 7.89 -5.00 -23.01
N ALA A 67 7.53 -5.95 -22.15
CA ALA A 67 6.43 -5.79 -21.19
C ALA A 67 6.61 -4.57 -20.29
N GLU A 68 7.83 -4.31 -19.82
CA GLU A 68 8.13 -3.12 -19.01
C GLU A 68 7.99 -1.81 -19.80
N ILE A 69 8.43 -1.77 -21.05
CA ILE A 69 8.25 -0.59 -21.93
C ILE A 69 6.75 -0.30 -22.14
N LEU A 70 5.96 -1.37 -22.39
CA LEU A 70 4.50 -1.25 -22.52
C LEU A 70 3.85 -0.76 -21.22
N TYR A 71 4.33 -1.22 -20.05
CA TYR A 71 3.87 -0.74 -18.76
C TYR A 71 4.18 0.74 -18.54
N ILE A 72 5.38 1.21 -18.86
CA ILE A 72 5.74 2.63 -18.73
C ILE A 72 4.80 3.48 -19.58
N THR A 73 4.53 3.07 -20.83
CA THR A 73 3.57 3.73 -21.70
C THR A 73 2.16 3.72 -21.09
N ALA A 74 1.72 2.58 -20.59
CA ALA A 74 0.42 2.44 -19.95
C ALA A 74 0.28 3.33 -18.70
N ASN A 75 1.33 3.42 -17.90
CA ASN A 75 1.34 4.27 -16.70
C ASN A 75 1.25 5.76 -17.06
N ALA A 76 1.97 6.20 -18.10
CA ALA A 76 1.88 7.57 -18.60
C ALA A 76 0.48 7.90 -19.12
N LEU A 77 -0.18 6.97 -19.83
CA LEU A 77 -1.56 7.13 -20.30
C LEU A 77 -2.56 7.14 -19.14
N SER A 78 -2.37 6.28 -18.13
CA SER A 78 -3.22 6.25 -16.93
C SER A 78 -3.14 7.57 -16.16
N SER A 79 -1.94 8.16 -16.03
CA SER A 79 -1.76 9.45 -15.34
C SER A 79 -2.49 10.61 -16.05
N GLN A 80 -2.69 10.49 -17.35
CA GLN A 80 -3.47 11.41 -18.18
C GLN A 80 -4.96 11.04 -18.28
N SER A 81 -5.41 10.05 -17.50
CA SER A 81 -6.79 9.53 -17.53
C SER A 81 -7.22 8.87 -18.86
N ILE A 82 -6.26 8.49 -19.70
CA ILE A 82 -6.52 7.76 -20.97
C ILE A 82 -6.59 6.26 -20.69
N PHE A 83 -7.56 5.85 -19.87
CA PHE A 83 -7.63 4.50 -19.31
C PHE A 83 -7.83 3.40 -20.32
N PHE A 84 -8.56 3.65 -21.41
CA PHE A 84 -8.79 2.63 -22.46
C PHE A 84 -7.47 2.18 -23.10
N SER A 85 -6.67 3.14 -23.56
CA SER A 85 -5.36 2.85 -24.18
C SER A 85 -4.38 2.31 -23.13
N SER A 86 -4.38 2.83 -21.92
CA SER A 86 -3.58 2.28 -20.81
C SER A 86 -3.90 0.80 -20.59
N ASN A 87 -5.17 0.42 -20.50
CA ASN A 87 -5.61 -0.97 -20.31
C ASN A 87 -5.22 -1.87 -21.49
N PHE A 88 -5.22 -1.35 -22.71
CA PHE A 88 -4.75 -2.10 -23.88
C PHE A 88 -3.26 -2.46 -23.74
N TYR A 89 -2.39 -1.49 -23.45
CA TYR A 89 -0.97 -1.74 -23.23
C TYR A 89 -0.68 -2.64 -22.03
N LEU A 90 -1.45 -2.50 -20.93
CA LEU A 90 -1.33 -3.39 -19.77
C LEU A 90 -1.67 -4.84 -20.07
N ASN A 91 -2.68 -5.10 -20.90
CA ASN A 91 -3.01 -6.45 -21.30
C ASN A 91 -1.92 -7.05 -22.20
N LEU A 92 -1.31 -6.27 -23.10
CA LEU A 92 -0.15 -6.71 -23.88
C LEU A 92 1.06 -6.99 -22.98
N ALA A 93 1.37 -6.10 -22.03
CA ALA A 93 2.46 -6.30 -21.09
C ALA A 93 2.25 -7.58 -20.27
N LYS A 94 1.03 -7.81 -19.78
CA LYS A 94 0.67 -9.03 -19.04
C LYS A 94 0.77 -10.30 -19.90
N PHE A 95 0.41 -10.24 -21.17
CA PHE A 95 0.59 -11.37 -22.09
C PHE A 95 2.07 -11.74 -22.29
N LEU A 96 2.97 -10.76 -22.27
CA LEU A 96 4.41 -10.96 -22.42
C LEU A 96 5.10 -11.39 -21.11
N ASN A 97 4.53 -11.01 -19.95
CA ASN A 97 5.04 -11.39 -18.62
C ASN A 97 3.89 -11.45 -17.60
N GLU A 98 3.28 -12.63 -17.47
CA GLU A 98 2.13 -12.85 -16.59
C GLU A 98 2.49 -12.87 -15.10
N ASP A 99 3.76 -13.07 -14.75
CA ASP A 99 4.24 -13.14 -13.36
C ASP A 99 4.54 -11.77 -12.74
N PHE A 100 4.51 -10.70 -13.54
CA PHE A 100 4.80 -9.36 -13.04
C PHE A 100 3.53 -8.60 -12.65
N HIS A 101 3.14 -8.71 -11.39
CA HIS A 101 1.85 -8.22 -10.86
C HIS A 101 1.65 -6.70 -10.87
N SER A 102 2.68 -5.88 -11.17
CA SER A 102 2.51 -4.44 -11.41
C SER A 102 1.45 -4.14 -12.46
N PHE A 103 1.33 -4.99 -13.48
CA PHE A 103 0.37 -4.80 -14.55
C PHE A 103 -1.07 -4.97 -14.05
N ASP A 104 -1.29 -5.97 -13.19
CA ASP A 104 -2.59 -6.19 -12.55
C ASP A 104 -2.97 -5.06 -11.60
N ILE A 105 -2.00 -4.50 -10.86
CA ILE A 105 -2.24 -3.38 -9.94
C ILE A 105 -2.79 -2.18 -10.71
N LEU A 106 -2.06 -1.71 -11.72
CA LEU A 106 -2.47 -0.54 -12.49
C LEU A 106 -3.76 -0.78 -13.29
N LEU A 107 -3.95 -2.01 -13.81
CA LEU A 107 -5.17 -2.38 -14.52
C LEU A 107 -6.40 -2.33 -13.60
N ALA A 108 -6.28 -2.83 -12.37
CA ALA A 108 -7.36 -2.78 -11.38
C ALA A 108 -7.66 -1.34 -10.95
N GLU A 109 -6.62 -0.50 -10.75
CA GLU A 109 -6.78 0.93 -10.45
C GLU A 109 -7.48 1.68 -11.58
N ASN A 110 -7.12 1.41 -12.83
CA ASN A 110 -7.81 2.00 -13.98
C ASN A 110 -9.29 1.62 -14.03
N PHE A 111 -9.62 0.33 -13.82
CA PHE A 111 -11.03 -0.09 -13.75
C PHE A 111 -11.76 0.55 -12.57
N TYR A 112 -11.10 0.74 -11.44
CA TYR A 112 -11.69 1.46 -10.31
C TYR A 112 -12.01 2.91 -10.67
N LYS A 113 -11.07 3.64 -11.30
CA LYS A 113 -11.22 5.05 -11.70
C LYS A 113 -12.37 5.29 -12.68
N ILE A 114 -12.67 4.31 -13.55
CA ILE A 114 -13.82 4.38 -14.47
C ILE A 114 -15.10 3.71 -13.90
N ASN A 115 -15.14 3.49 -12.59
CA ASN A 115 -16.25 2.86 -11.87
C ASN A 115 -16.62 1.43 -12.35
N ASN A 116 -15.72 0.74 -13.06
CA ASN A 116 -15.91 -0.65 -13.41
C ASN A 116 -15.51 -1.56 -12.24
N PHE A 117 -16.26 -1.43 -11.15
CA PHE A 117 -15.98 -2.15 -9.89
C PHE A 117 -16.03 -3.67 -10.04
N LYS A 118 -16.83 -4.20 -10.98
CA LYS A 118 -16.87 -5.65 -11.24
C LYS A 118 -15.48 -6.17 -11.68
N LYS A 119 -14.87 -5.54 -12.68
CA LYS A 119 -13.54 -5.92 -13.18
C LYS A 119 -12.45 -5.65 -12.13
N ALA A 120 -12.46 -4.47 -11.50
CA ALA A 120 -11.52 -4.13 -10.44
C ALA A 120 -11.53 -5.18 -9.30
N LYS A 121 -12.71 -5.54 -8.79
CA LYS A 121 -12.86 -6.58 -7.73
C LYS A 121 -12.32 -7.93 -8.16
N THR A 122 -12.53 -8.32 -9.41
CA THR A 122 -12.00 -9.60 -9.92
C THR A 122 -10.48 -9.62 -9.90
N ILE A 123 -9.84 -8.54 -10.37
CA ILE A 123 -8.38 -8.45 -10.40
C ILE A 123 -7.81 -8.39 -8.98
N TYR A 124 -8.36 -7.55 -8.09
CA TYR A 124 -7.90 -7.48 -6.68
C TYR A 124 -8.05 -8.82 -5.95
N LYS A 125 -9.14 -9.58 -6.17
CA LYS A 125 -9.29 -10.93 -5.60
C LYS A 125 -8.25 -11.92 -6.11
N ASN A 126 -7.83 -11.81 -7.36
CA ASN A 126 -6.75 -12.66 -7.91
C ASN A 126 -5.39 -12.22 -7.35
N LEU A 127 -5.14 -10.91 -7.32
CA LEU A 127 -3.90 -10.35 -6.78
C LEU A 127 -3.70 -10.70 -5.29
N SER A 128 -4.77 -10.72 -4.50
CA SER A 128 -4.71 -11.08 -3.07
C SER A 128 -4.18 -12.49 -2.77
N LYS A 129 -4.15 -13.36 -3.77
CA LYS A 129 -3.64 -14.75 -3.66
C LYS A 129 -2.14 -14.84 -4.00
N LYS A 130 -1.53 -13.76 -4.48
CA LYS A 130 -0.16 -13.75 -5.01
C LYS A 130 0.91 -13.46 -3.97
N GLY A 131 0.52 -12.97 -2.79
CA GLY A 131 1.44 -12.71 -1.68
C GLY A 131 0.78 -11.92 -0.56
N GLU A 132 1.45 -11.85 0.58
CA GLU A 132 0.90 -11.25 1.81
C GLU A 132 0.74 -9.72 1.67
N ALA A 133 1.75 -9.03 1.12
CA ALA A 133 1.65 -7.61 0.85
C ALA A 133 0.56 -7.30 -0.19
N PHE A 134 0.44 -8.13 -1.23
CA PHE A 134 -0.64 -8.02 -2.21
C PHE A 134 -2.01 -8.31 -1.60
N LYS A 135 -2.11 -9.25 -0.64
CA LYS A 135 -3.35 -9.56 0.09
C LYS A 135 -3.83 -8.32 0.85
N TRP A 136 -2.94 -7.68 1.63
CA TRP A 136 -3.27 -6.47 2.39
C TRP A 136 -3.65 -5.31 1.47
N TYR A 137 -2.84 -5.03 0.46
CA TYR A 137 -3.15 -3.99 -0.54
C TYR A 137 -4.53 -4.21 -1.19
N SER A 138 -4.77 -5.42 -1.71
CA SER A 138 -6.05 -5.76 -2.37
C SER A 138 -7.24 -5.66 -1.44
N THR A 139 -7.07 -6.04 -0.17
CA THR A 139 -8.12 -5.89 0.86
C THR A 139 -8.50 -4.42 1.04
N LYS A 140 -7.54 -3.52 1.13
CA LYS A 140 -7.81 -2.08 1.24
C LYS A 140 -8.58 -1.55 0.02
N GLN A 141 -8.19 -1.96 -1.19
CA GLN A 141 -8.88 -1.54 -2.41
C GLN A 141 -10.30 -2.12 -2.52
N LEU A 142 -10.49 -3.39 -2.15
CA LEU A 142 -11.81 -4.01 -2.11
C LEU A 142 -12.72 -3.33 -1.06
N ALA A 143 -12.16 -2.96 0.09
CA ALA A 143 -12.90 -2.23 1.12
C ALA A 143 -13.37 -0.86 0.61
N LYS A 144 -12.50 -0.10 -0.10
CA LYS A 144 -12.88 1.16 -0.75
C LYS A 144 -14.06 0.96 -1.71
N ILE A 145 -14.02 -0.09 -2.55
CA ILE A 145 -15.13 -0.39 -3.47
C ILE A 145 -16.40 -0.72 -2.68
N PHE A 146 -16.32 -1.51 -1.60
CA PHE A 146 -17.51 -1.84 -0.82
C PHE A 146 -18.10 -0.61 -0.12
N ILE A 147 -17.29 0.34 0.34
CA ILE A 147 -17.77 1.61 0.88
C ILE A 147 -18.53 2.39 -0.20
N GLN A 148 -18.00 2.50 -1.42
CA GLN A 148 -18.67 3.17 -2.53
C GLN A 148 -19.96 2.45 -2.99
N GLU A 149 -20.04 1.13 -2.79
CA GLU A 149 -21.26 0.36 -3.02
C GLU A 149 -22.24 0.39 -1.81
N GLU A 150 -22.01 1.27 -0.82
CA GLU A 150 -22.79 1.40 0.42
C GLU A 150 -22.83 0.13 1.29
N LYS A 151 -21.81 -0.74 1.14
CA LYS A 151 -21.66 -2.00 1.88
C LYS A 151 -20.65 -1.87 3.02
N LYS A 152 -20.82 -0.86 3.88
CA LYS A 152 -19.89 -0.48 4.96
C LYS A 152 -19.54 -1.66 5.88
N ASP A 153 -20.52 -2.42 6.33
CA ASP A 153 -20.28 -3.56 7.23
C ASP A 153 -19.43 -4.66 6.58
N LYS A 154 -19.64 -4.88 5.28
CA LYS A 154 -18.82 -5.84 4.53
C LYS A 154 -17.39 -5.38 4.39
N ALA A 155 -17.15 -4.08 4.17
CA ALA A 155 -15.82 -3.50 4.14
C ALA A 155 -15.11 -3.65 5.49
N ILE A 156 -15.80 -3.31 6.59
CA ILE A 156 -15.27 -3.42 7.95
C ILE A 156 -14.91 -4.87 8.30
N LYS A 157 -15.82 -5.81 8.01
CA LYS A 157 -15.55 -7.23 8.25
C LYS A 157 -14.35 -7.72 7.45
N LEU A 158 -14.33 -7.46 6.13
CA LEU A 158 -13.23 -7.87 5.25
C LEU A 158 -11.87 -7.36 5.75
N THR A 159 -11.79 -6.08 6.10
CA THR A 159 -10.52 -5.46 6.52
C THR A 159 -10.10 -5.96 7.90
N SER A 160 -11.07 -6.14 8.82
CA SER A 160 -10.78 -6.65 10.17
C SER A 160 -10.31 -8.11 10.14
N ASP A 161 -10.94 -8.96 9.32
CA ASP A 161 -10.54 -10.36 9.18
C ASP A 161 -9.14 -10.44 8.55
N ALA A 162 -8.89 -9.68 7.48
CA ALA A 162 -7.58 -9.65 6.83
C ALA A 162 -6.46 -9.13 7.74
N TYR A 163 -6.73 -8.09 8.57
CA TYR A 163 -5.75 -7.58 9.52
C TYR A 163 -5.41 -8.61 10.61
N LYS A 164 -6.41 -9.36 11.10
CA LYS A 164 -6.17 -10.45 12.07
C LYS A 164 -5.29 -11.55 11.49
N ASP A 165 -5.49 -11.87 10.22
CA ASP A 165 -4.78 -12.93 9.49
C ASP A 165 -3.36 -12.55 9.06
N LEU A 166 -2.91 -11.29 9.23
CA LEU A 166 -1.54 -10.90 8.95
C LEU A 166 -0.58 -11.64 9.88
N ASN A 167 0.40 -12.34 9.31
CA ASN A 167 1.45 -13.03 10.07
C ASN A 167 2.34 -12.03 10.83
N ILE A 168 2.67 -10.92 10.18
CA ILE A 168 3.45 -9.82 10.76
C ILE A 168 2.62 -8.55 10.62
N LYS A 169 2.37 -7.88 11.75
CA LYS A 169 1.69 -6.59 11.80
C LYS A 169 2.74 -5.51 12.00
N GLU A 170 3.27 -5.00 10.90
CA GLU A 170 4.21 -3.89 10.95
C GLU A 170 3.47 -2.55 11.24
N ILE A 171 4.23 -1.51 11.48
CA ILE A 171 3.72 -0.17 11.86
C ILE A 171 2.75 0.37 10.82
N TYR A 172 3.09 0.22 9.53
CA TYR A 172 2.28 0.78 8.43
C TYR A 172 0.95 0.06 8.23
N GLU A 173 0.90 -1.27 8.38
CA GLU A 173 -0.36 -2.05 8.31
C GLU A 173 -1.27 -1.71 9.50
N THR A 174 -0.70 -1.54 10.69
CA THR A 174 -1.43 -1.17 11.90
C THR A 174 -1.99 0.25 11.79
N PHE A 175 -1.20 1.18 11.27
CA PHE A 175 -1.66 2.55 10.99
C PHE A 175 -2.76 2.58 9.94
N ASP A 176 -2.58 1.89 8.80
CA ASP A 176 -3.61 1.81 7.76
C ASP A 176 -4.93 1.23 8.28
N PHE A 177 -4.86 0.27 9.20
CA PHE A 177 -6.06 -0.31 9.82
C PHE A 177 -6.72 0.66 10.80
N ALA A 178 -5.93 1.40 11.59
CA ALA A 178 -6.45 2.44 12.48
C ALA A 178 -7.17 3.54 11.68
N GLU A 179 -6.55 4.04 10.60
CA GLU A 179 -7.15 5.01 9.69
C GLU A 179 -8.46 4.50 9.07
N PHE A 180 -8.46 3.23 8.62
CA PHE A 180 -9.67 2.63 8.08
C PHE A 180 -10.80 2.59 9.12
N LEU A 181 -10.50 2.23 10.36
CA LEU A 181 -11.49 2.19 11.46
C LEU A 181 -12.02 3.59 11.79
N LYS A 182 -11.14 4.60 11.91
CA LYS A 182 -11.51 6.00 12.17
C LYS A 182 -12.44 6.51 11.07
N ASN A 183 -12.07 6.33 9.79
CA ASN A 183 -12.85 6.78 8.65
C ASN A 183 -14.20 6.05 8.50
N ASN A 184 -14.38 4.96 9.23
CA ASN A 184 -15.66 4.23 9.31
C ASN A 184 -16.32 4.37 10.68
N GLU A 185 -15.98 5.42 11.45
CA GLU A 185 -16.62 5.80 12.72
C GLU A 185 -16.48 4.73 13.83
N LYS A 186 -15.41 3.93 13.76
CA LYS A 186 -15.06 2.98 14.83
C LYS A 186 -13.96 3.58 15.71
N PHE A 187 -14.26 4.75 16.30
CA PHE A 187 -13.30 5.61 16.95
C PHE A 187 -12.57 4.95 18.13
N GLU A 188 -13.29 4.31 19.05
CA GLU A 188 -12.66 3.63 20.19
C GLU A 188 -11.69 2.54 19.75
N LYS A 189 -12.06 1.79 18.69
CA LYS A 189 -11.18 0.77 18.14
C LYS A 189 -9.97 1.39 17.44
N SER A 190 -10.15 2.47 16.69
CA SER A 190 -9.05 3.15 16.02
C SER A 190 -8.00 3.67 17.00
N ILE A 191 -8.43 4.23 18.15
CA ILE A 191 -7.56 4.70 19.23
C ILE A 191 -6.62 3.59 19.73
N VAL A 192 -7.13 2.37 19.87
CA VAL A 192 -6.31 1.21 20.30
C VAL A 192 -5.15 0.97 19.33
N TYR A 193 -5.43 0.98 18.02
CA TYR A 193 -4.42 0.73 17.01
C TYR A 193 -3.46 1.90 16.82
N TYR A 194 -3.92 3.15 16.87
CA TYR A 194 -3.03 4.31 16.90
C TYR A 194 -2.10 4.28 18.11
N THR A 195 -2.64 3.94 19.28
CA THR A 195 -1.82 3.81 20.49
C THR A 195 -0.78 2.69 20.34
N SER A 196 -1.16 1.58 19.71
CA SER A 196 -0.21 0.52 19.38
C SER A 196 0.92 1.02 18.50
N VAL A 197 0.63 1.81 17.46
CA VAL A 197 1.67 2.41 16.60
C VAL A 197 2.59 3.32 17.39
N LEU A 198 2.04 4.22 18.22
CA LEU A 198 2.81 5.17 19.03
C LEU A 198 3.74 4.50 20.07
N ASN A 199 3.48 3.24 20.44
CA ASN A 199 4.38 2.50 21.31
C ASN A 199 5.67 2.02 20.60
N PHE A 200 5.70 2.07 19.26
CA PHE A 200 6.83 1.60 18.44
C PHE A 200 7.53 2.70 17.66
N ILE A 201 7.02 3.92 17.67
CA ILE A 201 7.61 5.07 16.97
C ILE A 201 7.96 6.18 17.96
N ASP A 202 9.01 6.93 17.67
CA ASP A 202 9.38 8.16 18.36
C ASP A 202 8.81 9.40 17.66
N LYS A 203 9.08 10.58 18.21
CA LYS A 203 8.59 11.86 17.69
C LYS A 203 9.19 12.23 16.34
N ASP A 204 10.35 11.69 16.00
CA ASP A 204 11.07 11.96 14.73
C ASP A 204 10.62 11.02 13.61
N HIS A 205 9.79 10.04 13.92
CA HIS A 205 9.28 9.09 12.93
C HIS A 205 8.31 9.77 11.94
N PRO A 206 8.41 9.53 10.63
CA PRO A 206 7.58 10.19 9.60
C PRO A 206 6.07 10.05 9.81
N LEU A 207 5.60 8.99 10.47
CA LEU A 207 4.18 8.78 10.77
C LEU A 207 3.72 9.47 12.06
N TYR A 208 4.61 10.04 12.87
CA TYR A 208 4.23 10.50 14.20
C TYR A 208 3.12 11.55 14.17
N SER A 209 3.23 12.54 13.28
CA SER A 209 2.20 13.58 13.14
C SER A 209 0.87 13.00 12.65
N GLU A 210 0.89 12.12 11.63
CA GLU A 210 -0.34 11.51 11.11
C GLU A 210 -1.04 10.62 12.15
N VAL A 211 -0.27 9.89 12.98
CA VAL A 211 -0.80 8.99 14.00
C VAL A 211 -1.40 9.77 15.16
N THR A 212 -0.71 10.82 15.63
CA THR A 212 -1.22 11.68 16.71
C THR A 212 -2.43 12.48 16.26
N ASP A 213 -2.45 12.98 15.03
CA ASP A 213 -3.62 13.60 14.43
C ASP A 213 -4.82 12.64 14.39
N GLY A 214 -4.62 11.48 13.76
CA GLY A 214 -5.69 10.48 13.62
C GLY A 214 -6.27 10.05 14.96
N ARG A 215 -5.42 9.88 16.01
CA ARG A 215 -5.88 9.54 17.36
C ARG A 215 -6.54 10.72 18.04
N GLY A 216 -6.03 11.93 17.87
CA GLY A 216 -6.63 13.16 18.39
C GLY A 216 -8.03 13.37 17.86
N VAL A 217 -8.23 13.26 16.54
CA VAL A 217 -9.57 13.30 15.92
C VAL A 217 -10.48 12.20 16.49
N ALA A 218 -9.98 10.99 16.67
CA ALA A 218 -10.79 9.91 17.23
C ALA A 218 -11.19 10.19 18.69
N TYR A 219 -10.31 10.77 19.50
CA TYR A 219 -10.64 11.21 20.87
C TYR A 219 -11.69 12.33 20.87
N GLU A 220 -11.56 13.30 19.98
CA GLU A 220 -12.56 14.39 19.84
C GLU A 220 -13.95 13.81 19.55
N ARG A 221 -14.05 12.86 18.62
CA ARG A 221 -15.32 12.22 18.23
C ARG A 221 -16.01 11.42 19.33
N ILE A 222 -15.27 10.99 20.35
CA ILE A 222 -15.83 10.31 21.52
C ILE A 222 -15.94 11.21 22.76
N GLY A 223 -15.62 12.51 22.63
CA GLY A 223 -15.76 13.51 23.70
C GLY A 223 -14.61 13.55 24.71
N GLU A 224 -13.49 12.90 24.44
CA GLU A 224 -12.28 12.88 25.29
C GLU A 224 -11.38 14.11 24.98
N TRP A 225 -11.88 15.31 25.26
CA TRP A 225 -11.32 16.59 24.82
C TRP A 225 -9.88 16.83 25.24
N ASP A 226 -9.50 16.54 26.50
CA ASP A 226 -8.13 16.75 27.02
C ASP A 226 -7.11 15.87 26.25
N LYS A 227 -7.52 14.65 25.90
CA LYS A 227 -6.68 13.73 25.14
C LYS A 227 -6.58 14.15 23.68
N ALA A 228 -7.68 14.64 23.11
CA ALA A 228 -7.73 15.16 21.75
C ALA A 228 -6.80 16.35 21.60
N GLU A 229 -6.92 17.38 22.46
CA GLU A 229 -6.06 18.55 22.46
C GLU A 229 -4.58 18.19 22.55
N LYS A 230 -4.23 17.30 23.48
CA LYS A 230 -2.85 16.83 23.65
C LYS A 230 -2.27 16.21 22.38
N ASP A 231 -3.03 15.33 21.72
CA ASP A 231 -2.58 14.64 20.53
C ASP A 231 -2.54 15.58 19.32
N LEU A 232 -3.52 16.46 19.12
CA LEU A 232 -3.54 17.44 18.05
C LEU A 232 -2.39 18.45 18.18
N LEU A 233 -2.10 18.93 19.39
CA LEU A 233 -0.93 19.77 19.63
C LEU A 233 0.39 19.03 19.36
N ALA A 234 0.49 17.74 19.72
CA ALA A 234 1.66 16.93 19.41
C ALA A 234 1.85 16.75 17.90
N SER A 235 0.77 16.55 17.15
CA SER A 235 0.78 16.49 15.69
C SER A 235 1.26 17.81 15.08
N LEU A 236 0.69 18.93 15.50
CA LEU A 236 1.04 20.27 15.01
C LEU A 236 2.49 20.64 15.30
N ASN A 237 3.01 20.23 16.46
CA ASN A 237 4.42 20.44 16.80
C ASN A 237 5.38 19.62 15.91
N ALA A 238 4.96 18.43 15.49
CA ALA A 238 5.76 17.58 14.62
C ALA A 238 5.70 18.00 13.13
N ASP A 239 4.54 18.49 12.68
CA ASP A 239 4.34 19.06 11.33
C ASP A 239 3.46 20.33 11.42
N PRO A 240 4.07 21.54 11.48
CA PRO A 240 3.35 22.79 11.58
C PRO A 240 2.53 23.18 10.35
N ASN A 241 2.67 22.49 9.23
CA ASN A 241 1.99 22.84 7.98
C ASN A 241 0.60 22.18 7.82
N GLN A 242 0.07 21.57 8.85
CA GLN A 242 -1.25 20.93 8.85
C GLN A 242 -2.38 21.97 9.05
N ALA A 243 -2.75 22.64 7.97
CA ALA A 243 -3.73 23.74 8.01
C ALA A 243 -5.08 23.35 8.65
N TYR A 244 -5.51 22.11 8.54
CA TYR A 244 -6.78 21.67 9.11
C TYR A 244 -6.71 21.43 10.63
N VAL A 245 -5.55 21.03 11.18
CA VAL A 245 -5.34 20.86 12.62
C VAL A 245 -5.38 22.21 13.34
N ILE A 246 -4.97 23.29 12.69
CA ILE A 246 -5.00 24.64 13.21
C ILE A 246 -6.45 25.13 13.44
N ASN A 247 -7.42 24.58 12.74
CA ASN A 247 -8.84 24.95 12.81
C ASN A 247 -9.65 24.11 13.81
N TYR A 248 -9.01 23.20 14.50
CA TYR A 248 -9.59 22.42 15.60
C TYR A 248 -9.35 23.14 16.94
#